data_59006a39832e9fa165badfa2ba75b725
#
_entry.id   59006a39832e9fa165badfa2ba75b725
#
_cell.length_a   1.000
_cell.length_b   1.000
_cell.length_c   1.000
_cell.angle_alpha   90.00
_cell.angle_beta   90.00
_cell.angle_gamma   90.00
#
_symmetry.space_group_name_H-M   'P 1'
#
loop_
_entity.id
_entity.type
_entity.pdbx_description
1 polymer ?
#
loop_
_entity_poly.entity_id
_entity_poly.type
_entity_poly.pdbx_seq_one_letter_code
_entity_poly.pdbx_strand_id
1 'polypeptide(L)'
;GAQYLGATTDVTSTVFIGGSKPKKEYILNFTRVLKGHINLAMIKFPRGTRGHQLDSLARYSLWQNGLDYSHGTGHGVGSFLGVHEGPQSISKNFNKSELKEGMVLSNEPGYYKRDCYGIRIENLLLIIPSKYKGFLEFKNLTLYPYEKNLIDLDLLTDVQKKWINRYHSDCLLYTSDAADD
;
A
#
# COMPACT_ATOMS: atom_id res chain seq x y z
N GLY A 1 -12.63 4.72 5.18
CA GLY A 1 -12.63 5.82 4.21
C GLY A 1 -13.53 6.95 4.67
N ALA A 2 -13.24 8.14 4.21
CA ALA A 2 -14.05 9.32 4.44
C ALA A 2 -14.07 10.20 3.18
N GLN A 3 -15.14 10.95 3.02
CA GLN A 3 -15.34 11.84 1.90
C GLN A 3 -15.54 13.27 2.39
N TYR A 4 -14.78 14.17 1.78
CA TYR A 4 -14.80 15.59 2.05
C TYR A 4 -15.07 16.37 0.76
N LEU A 5 -15.39 17.65 0.87
CA LEU A 5 -15.47 18.52 -0.30
C LEU A 5 -14.07 18.62 -0.95
N GLY A 6 -13.94 18.05 -2.17
CA GLY A 6 -12.70 18.05 -2.93
C GLY A 6 -11.66 16.99 -2.55
N ALA A 7 -11.98 16.05 -1.64
CA ALA A 7 -11.09 14.96 -1.28
C ALA A 7 -11.84 13.69 -0.84
N THR A 8 -11.28 12.55 -1.17
CA THR A 8 -11.74 11.24 -0.67
C THR A 8 -10.56 10.49 -0.09
N THR A 9 -10.72 9.89 1.09
CA THR A 9 -9.69 9.08 1.74
C THR A 9 -10.06 7.60 1.72
N ASP A 10 -9.06 6.73 1.54
CA ASP A 10 -9.20 5.30 1.65
C ASP A 10 -7.95 4.71 2.33
N VAL A 11 -8.15 4.11 3.50
CA VAL A 11 -7.07 3.54 4.31
C VAL A 11 -7.58 2.31 5.03
N THR A 12 -6.84 1.23 4.94
CA THR A 12 -7.09 0.01 5.72
C THR A 12 -5.84 -0.37 6.49
N SER A 13 -6.03 -0.67 7.75
CA SER A 13 -5.00 -1.18 8.63
C SER A 13 -5.42 -2.50 9.25
N THR A 14 -4.49 -3.41 9.43
CA THR A 14 -4.67 -4.65 10.19
C THR A 14 -3.96 -4.52 11.51
N VAL A 15 -4.68 -4.69 12.60
CA VAL A 15 -4.15 -4.66 13.97
C VAL A 15 -4.44 -5.98 14.67
N PHE A 16 -3.56 -6.37 15.59
CA PHE A 16 -3.77 -7.55 16.42
C PHE A 16 -4.50 -7.16 17.71
N ILE A 17 -5.69 -7.71 17.89
CA ILE A 17 -6.47 -7.52 19.12
C ILE A 17 -6.40 -8.81 19.94
N GLY A 18 -5.81 -8.76 21.14
CA GLY A 18 -5.73 -9.88 22.04
C GLY A 18 -4.69 -9.71 23.15
N GLY A 19 -4.85 -10.44 24.24
CA GLY A 19 -3.94 -10.40 25.41
C GLY A 19 -2.71 -11.30 25.28
N SER A 20 -2.58 -12.11 24.21
CA SER A 20 -1.46 -13.02 23.95
C SER A 20 -0.63 -12.53 22.77
N LYS A 21 0.55 -13.14 22.58
CA LYS A 21 1.37 -12.86 21.38
C LYS A 21 0.64 -13.35 20.12
N PRO A 22 0.73 -12.62 18.98
CA PRO A 22 0.20 -13.08 17.71
C PRO A 22 0.79 -14.45 17.31
N LYS A 23 -0.02 -15.29 16.67
CA LYS A 23 0.46 -16.55 16.08
C LYS A 23 1.52 -16.29 15.02
N LYS A 24 2.53 -17.15 14.92
CA LYS A 24 3.59 -17.04 13.91
C LYS A 24 3.05 -16.91 12.49
N GLU A 25 1.98 -17.62 12.17
CA GLU A 25 1.31 -17.55 10.86
C GLU A 25 0.82 -16.12 10.54
N TYR A 26 0.24 -15.41 11.53
CA TYR A 26 -0.23 -14.04 11.35
C TYR A 26 0.91 -13.08 11.05
N ILE A 27 2.00 -13.20 11.83
CA ILE A 27 3.21 -12.38 11.65
C ILE A 27 3.82 -12.61 10.28
N LEU A 28 3.98 -13.87 9.86
CA LEU A 28 4.54 -14.20 8.55
C LEU A 28 3.70 -13.64 7.40
N ASN A 29 2.37 -13.82 7.45
CA ASN A 29 1.49 -13.39 6.35
C ASN A 29 1.29 -11.87 6.35
N PHE A 30 1.23 -11.22 7.51
CA PHE A 30 1.24 -9.76 7.60
C PHE A 30 2.52 -9.18 6.98
N THR A 31 3.68 -9.74 7.35
CA THR A 31 4.95 -9.27 6.80
C THR A 31 5.06 -9.49 5.29
N ARG A 32 4.53 -10.59 4.75
CA ARG A 32 4.48 -10.83 3.30
C ARG A 32 3.62 -9.79 2.57
N VAL A 33 2.45 -9.46 3.11
CA VAL A 33 1.58 -8.40 2.58
C VAL A 33 2.28 -7.04 2.67
N LEU A 34 2.89 -6.72 3.81
CA LEU A 34 3.64 -5.49 4.02
C LEU A 34 4.82 -5.35 3.03
N LYS A 35 5.56 -6.43 2.76
CA LYS A 35 6.63 -6.43 1.74
C LYS A 35 6.10 -6.05 0.35
N GLY A 36 4.96 -6.61 -0.03
CA GLY A 36 4.32 -6.27 -1.30
C GLY A 36 3.89 -4.81 -1.36
N HIS A 37 3.27 -4.32 -0.29
CA HIS A 37 2.88 -2.92 -0.12
C HIS A 37 4.07 -1.97 -0.27
N ILE A 38 5.17 -2.26 0.43
CA ILE A 38 6.40 -1.44 0.37
C ILE A 38 7.02 -1.49 -1.01
N ASN A 39 7.13 -2.66 -1.64
CA ASN A 39 7.72 -2.82 -2.96
C ASN A 39 7.00 -1.95 -3.99
N LEU A 40 5.66 -1.92 -3.94
CA LEU A 40 4.87 -1.07 -4.82
C LEU A 40 5.05 0.41 -4.48
N ALA A 41 5.03 0.79 -3.19
CA ALA A 41 5.19 2.18 -2.77
C ALA A 41 6.57 2.78 -3.12
N MET A 42 7.62 1.94 -3.20
CA MET A 42 9.00 2.38 -3.47
C MET A 42 9.39 2.42 -4.95
N ILE A 43 8.58 1.82 -5.82
CA ILE A 43 8.98 1.64 -7.22
C ILE A 43 9.12 2.99 -7.94
N LYS A 44 10.12 3.06 -8.80
CA LYS A 44 10.24 4.09 -9.82
C LYS A 44 10.01 3.44 -11.18
N PHE A 45 9.14 4.02 -11.97
CA PHE A 45 8.72 3.43 -13.23
C PHE A 45 8.74 4.44 -14.38
N PRO A 46 9.03 4.02 -15.62
CA PRO A 46 9.06 4.93 -16.76
C PRO A 46 7.68 5.48 -17.08
N ARG A 47 7.60 6.69 -17.63
CA ARG A 47 6.35 7.23 -18.22
C ARG A 47 5.83 6.26 -19.27
N GLY A 48 4.52 6.13 -19.37
CA GLY A 48 3.86 5.15 -20.24
C GLY A 48 3.60 3.79 -19.57
N THR A 49 4.09 3.58 -18.33
CA THR A 49 3.78 2.38 -17.55
C THR A 49 2.29 2.32 -17.23
N ARG A 50 1.74 1.11 -17.28
CA ARG A 50 0.35 0.80 -16.91
C ARG A 50 0.30 0.00 -15.62
N GLY A 51 -0.78 0.14 -14.85
CA GLY A 51 -0.84 -0.44 -13.51
C GLY A 51 -0.72 -1.97 -13.48
N HIS A 52 -1.21 -2.70 -14.50
CA HIS A 52 -1.05 -4.15 -14.55
C HIS A 52 0.42 -4.61 -14.63
N GLN A 53 1.33 -3.76 -15.09
CA GLN A 53 2.77 -4.05 -15.13
C GLN A 53 3.41 -3.97 -13.73
N LEU A 54 2.76 -3.31 -12.77
CA LEU A 54 3.26 -3.12 -11.41
C LEU A 54 2.60 -4.07 -10.38
N ASP A 55 1.45 -4.67 -10.70
CA ASP A 55 0.66 -5.50 -9.78
C ASP A 55 1.47 -6.66 -9.16
N SER A 56 2.31 -7.32 -9.96
CA SER A 56 3.15 -8.44 -9.50
C SER A 56 4.14 -8.05 -8.39
N LEU A 57 4.54 -6.78 -8.30
CA LEU A 57 5.45 -6.31 -7.24
C LEU A 57 4.79 -6.45 -5.86
N ALA A 58 3.51 -6.14 -5.78
CA ALA A 58 2.74 -6.29 -4.56
C ALA A 58 2.46 -7.75 -4.20
N ARG A 59 2.31 -8.62 -5.22
CA ARG A 59 2.02 -10.05 -5.02
C ARG A 59 3.25 -10.92 -4.82
N TYR A 60 4.42 -10.48 -5.26
CA TYR A 60 5.63 -11.29 -5.32
C TYR A 60 5.92 -12.05 -4.03
N SER A 61 5.88 -11.37 -2.89
CA SER A 61 6.18 -11.98 -1.58
C SER A 61 5.17 -13.08 -1.18
N LEU A 62 3.90 -12.92 -1.57
CA LEU A 62 2.87 -13.94 -1.38
C LEU A 62 3.06 -15.12 -2.33
N TRP A 63 3.28 -14.86 -3.62
CA TRP A 63 3.46 -15.91 -4.65
C TRP A 63 4.65 -16.81 -4.36
N GLN A 64 5.76 -16.28 -3.82
CA GLN A 64 6.89 -17.09 -3.38
C GLN A 64 6.53 -18.12 -2.29
N ASN A 65 5.35 -18.01 -1.69
CA ASN A 65 4.84 -18.90 -0.64
C ASN A 65 3.53 -19.60 -1.04
N GLY A 66 3.17 -19.59 -2.33
CA GLY A 66 1.93 -20.21 -2.84
C GLY A 66 0.65 -19.50 -2.38
N LEU A 67 0.73 -18.22 -2.00
CA LEU A 67 -0.38 -17.41 -1.51
C LEU A 67 -0.74 -16.32 -2.52
N ASP A 68 -1.99 -15.89 -2.55
CA ASP A 68 -2.48 -14.79 -3.39
C ASP A 68 -3.73 -14.16 -2.76
N TYR A 69 -4.20 -13.07 -3.37
CA TYR A 69 -5.50 -12.44 -3.10
C TYR A 69 -6.26 -12.20 -4.42
N SER A 70 -7.59 -12.20 -4.35
CA SER A 70 -8.46 -12.19 -5.54
C SER A 70 -8.80 -10.81 -6.06
N HIS A 71 -8.68 -9.76 -5.23
CA HIS A 71 -9.01 -8.39 -5.63
C HIS A 71 -7.85 -7.68 -6.34
N GLY A 72 -8.08 -6.49 -6.89
CA GLY A 72 -7.04 -5.62 -7.43
C GLY A 72 -6.11 -5.11 -6.33
N THR A 73 -4.87 -4.80 -6.68
CA THR A 73 -3.90 -4.23 -5.75
C THR A 73 -4.16 -2.75 -5.49
N GLY A 74 -4.83 -2.07 -6.41
CA GLY A 74 -5.19 -0.67 -6.27
C GLY A 74 -6.13 -0.19 -7.36
N HIS A 75 -6.85 0.86 -7.04
CA HIS A 75 -7.80 1.55 -7.92
C HIS A 75 -7.54 3.04 -7.90
N GLY A 76 -8.03 3.76 -8.90
CA GLY A 76 -8.06 5.21 -8.87
C GLY A 76 -9.01 5.72 -7.80
N VAL A 77 -8.71 6.89 -7.24
CA VAL A 77 -9.52 7.57 -6.23
C VAL A 77 -9.89 8.95 -6.74
N GLY A 78 -11.20 9.25 -6.72
CA GLY A 78 -11.73 10.52 -7.15
C GLY A 78 -11.60 11.62 -6.09
N SER A 79 -11.71 12.85 -6.55
CA SER A 79 -11.69 14.02 -5.66
C SER A 79 -13.04 14.29 -5.00
N PHE A 80 -14.12 13.69 -5.49
CA PHE A 80 -15.47 13.90 -4.99
C PHE A 80 -16.38 12.72 -5.39
N LEU A 81 -17.07 12.10 -4.42
CA LEU A 81 -18.02 10.98 -4.57
C LEU A 81 -17.44 9.63 -5.01
N GLY A 82 -16.29 9.54 -5.61
CA GLY A 82 -15.77 8.29 -6.17
C GLY A 82 -14.59 7.73 -5.39
N VAL A 83 -14.80 6.87 -4.38
CA VAL A 83 -13.68 6.13 -3.76
C VAL A 83 -13.05 5.18 -4.78
N HIS A 84 -13.84 4.51 -5.61
CA HIS A 84 -13.38 3.70 -6.74
C HIS A 84 -13.62 4.45 -8.05
N GLU A 85 -12.67 5.28 -8.46
CA GLU A 85 -12.78 6.11 -9.66
C GLU A 85 -11.58 5.88 -10.59
N GLY A 86 -11.88 5.33 -11.77
CA GLY A 86 -10.89 5.13 -12.84
C GLY A 86 -10.55 6.42 -13.59
N PRO A 87 -9.79 6.29 -14.70
CA PRO A 87 -9.55 5.06 -15.46
C PRO A 87 -8.36 4.21 -14.98
N GLN A 88 -7.49 4.72 -14.09
CA GLN A 88 -6.30 4.02 -13.62
C GLN A 88 -6.63 2.93 -12.58
N SER A 89 -5.87 1.85 -12.60
CA SER A 89 -5.92 0.78 -11.60
C SER A 89 -4.63 -0.02 -11.60
N ILE A 90 -4.33 -0.70 -10.51
CA ILE A 90 -3.24 -1.67 -10.39
C ILE A 90 -3.86 -3.03 -10.09
N SER A 91 -3.81 -3.95 -11.04
CA SER A 91 -4.39 -5.29 -10.91
C SER A 91 -3.80 -6.25 -11.95
N LYS A 92 -4.07 -7.54 -11.82
CA LYS A 92 -3.68 -8.55 -12.82
C LYS A 92 -4.34 -8.31 -14.19
N ASN A 93 -5.49 -7.67 -14.20
CA ASN A 93 -6.24 -7.43 -15.43
C ASN A 93 -5.58 -6.32 -16.25
N PHE A 94 -5.56 -6.54 -17.58
CA PHE A 94 -5.08 -5.53 -18.50
C PHE A 94 -5.89 -4.23 -18.36
N ASN A 95 -5.19 -3.12 -18.22
CA ASN A 95 -5.76 -1.77 -18.27
C ASN A 95 -4.97 -0.95 -19.29
N LYS A 96 -5.68 -0.35 -20.26
CA LYS A 96 -5.06 0.46 -21.31
C LYS A 96 -4.58 1.83 -20.81
N SER A 97 -5.06 2.28 -19.65
CA SER A 97 -4.73 3.59 -19.10
C SER A 97 -3.30 3.59 -18.55
N GLU A 98 -2.51 4.55 -19.00
CA GLU A 98 -1.19 4.81 -18.47
C GLU A 98 -1.28 5.50 -17.11
N LEU A 99 -0.34 5.19 -16.24
CA LEU A 99 -0.16 5.90 -14.98
C LEU A 99 0.49 7.26 -15.24
N LYS A 100 -0.17 8.35 -14.85
CA LYS A 100 0.27 9.72 -15.10
C LYS A 100 0.45 10.50 -13.80
N GLU A 101 1.32 11.48 -13.86
CA GLU A 101 1.52 12.45 -12.79
C GLU A 101 0.20 13.10 -12.35
N GLY A 102 0.03 13.28 -11.05
CA GLY A 102 -1.19 13.81 -10.43
C GLY A 102 -2.29 12.79 -10.18
N MET A 103 -2.19 11.55 -10.72
CA MET A 103 -3.16 10.50 -10.41
C MET A 103 -2.99 10.00 -8.97
N VAL A 104 -4.12 9.74 -8.31
CA VAL A 104 -4.19 9.10 -7.00
C VAL A 104 -4.67 7.67 -7.16
N LEU A 105 -4.01 6.74 -6.48
CA LEU A 105 -4.36 5.32 -6.45
C LEU A 105 -4.30 4.77 -5.03
N SER A 106 -5.10 3.75 -4.74
CA SER A 106 -4.86 2.91 -3.58
C SER A 106 -3.69 1.94 -3.81
N ASN A 107 -3.08 1.51 -2.73
CA ASN A 107 -2.09 0.44 -2.65
C ASN A 107 -2.51 -0.46 -1.50
N GLU A 108 -3.25 -1.53 -1.81
CA GLU A 108 -4.04 -2.30 -0.85
C GLU A 108 -3.86 -3.83 -0.97
N PRO A 109 -2.64 -4.36 -1.08
CA PRO A 109 -2.44 -5.81 -1.07
C PRO A 109 -3.02 -6.42 0.20
N GLY A 110 -3.44 -7.69 0.11
CA GLY A 110 -4.03 -8.39 1.23
C GLY A 110 -3.76 -9.89 1.20
N TYR A 111 -4.20 -10.58 2.24
CA TYR A 111 -4.27 -12.03 2.32
C TYR A 111 -5.44 -12.43 3.21
N TYR A 112 -6.23 -13.39 2.76
CA TYR A 112 -7.46 -13.80 3.45
C TYR A 112 -7.50 -15.32 3.58
N LYS A 113 -7.48 -15.80 4.82
CA LYS A 113 -7.66 -17.21 5.14
C LYS A 113 -9.11 -17.45 5.52
N ARG A 114 -9.82 -18.18 4.68
CA ARG A 114 -11.24 -18.45 4.85
C ARG A 114 -11.56 -18.93 6.27
N ASP A 115 -12.59 -18.38 6.86
CA ASP A 115 -13.13 -18.67 8.21
C ASP A 115 -12.10 -18.50 9.35
N CYS A 116 -10.99 -17.77 9.11
CA CYS A 116 -9.92 -17.60 10.08
C CYS A 116 -9.56 -16.12 10.31
N TYR A 117 -8.99 -15.44 9.30
CA TYR A 117 -8.55 -14.04 9.41
C TYR A 117 -8.34 -13.40 8.03
N GLY A 118 -8.32 -12.07 8.03
CA GLY A 118 -7.94 -11.25 6.88
C GLY A 118 -6.86 -10.26 7.24
N ILE A 119 -6.01 -9.96 6.26
CA ILE A 119 -4.97 -8.93 6.33
C ILE A 119 -5.15 -8.05 5.11
N ARG A 120 -5.23 -6.73 5.32
CA ARG A 120 -5.10 -5.71 4.28
C ARG A 120 -4.30 -4.56 4.83
N ILE A 121 -3.35 -4.08 4.04
CA ILE A 121 -2.56 -2.90 4.34
C ILE A 121 -2.78 -1.94 3.18
N GLU A 122 -3.35 -0.78 3.46
CA GLU A 122 -3.76 0.16 2.42
C GLU A 122 -3.36 1.59 2.74
N ASN A 123 -2.77 2.24 1.76
CA ASN A 123 -2.53 3.67 1.70
C ASN A 123 -2.94 4.22 0.34
N LEU A 124 -3.21 5.52 0.30
CA LEU A 124 -3.31 6.27 -0.95
C LEU A 124 -1.93 6.76 -1.41
N LEU A 125 -1.68 6.63 -2.69
CA LEU A 125 -0.46 7.04 -3.37
C LEU A 125 -0.76 8.11 -4.41
N LEU A 126 0.02 9.19 -4.40
CA LEU A 126 0.06 10.19 -5.45
C LEU A 126 1.21 9.87 -6.41
N ILE A 127 0.96 9.91 -7.71
CA ILE A 127 2.01 9.78 -8.72
C ILE A 127 2.68 11.14 -8.91
N ILE A 128 4.00 11.17 -8.70
CA ILE A 128 4.83 12.36 -8.86
C ILE A 128 6.01 12.10 -9.81
N PRO A 129 6.65 13.15 -10.39
CA PRO A 129 7.90 13.00 -11.10
C PRO A 129 8.98 12.42 -10.20
N SER A 130 9.75 11.45 -10.71
CA SER A 130 10.94 10.95 -10.05
C SER A 130 12.13 11.88 -10.31
N LYS A 131 13.19 11.76 -9.48
CA LYS A 131 14.48 12.40 -9.73
C LYS A 131 15.16 11.96 -11.05
N TYR A 132 14.74 10.83 -11.61
CA TYR A 132 15.25 10.34 -12.90
C TYR A 132 14.39 10.88 -14.05
N LYS A 133 15.02 11.51 -15.04
CA LYS A 133 14.34 12.04 -16.23
C LYS A 133 13.53 10.93 -16.93
N GLY A 134 12.26 11.19 -17.19
CA GLY A 134 11.36 10.22 -17.85
C GLY A 134 10.75 9.17 -16.93
N PHE A 135 11.01 9.23 -15.61
CA PHE A 135 10.43 8.32 -14.62
C PHE A 135 9.43 9.03 -13.70
N LEU A 136 8.53 8.23 -13.15
CA LEU A 136 7.57 8.58 -12.12
C LEU A 136 7.85 7.75 -10.86
N GLU A 137 7.33 8.19 -9.73
CA GLU A 137 7.35 7.46 -8.46
C GLU A 137 6.10 7.77 -7.65
N PHE A 138 5.89 7.03 -6.57
CA PHE A 138 4.77 7.22 -5.67
C PHE A 138 5.17 8.03 -4.42
N LYS A 139 4.27 8.91 -3.98
CA LYS A 139 4.29 9.58 -2.69
C LYS A 139 3.10 9.12 -1.87
N ASN A 140 3.32 8.66 -0.62
CA ASN A 140 2.22 8.36 0.30
C ASN A 140 1.44 9.63 0.62
N LEU A 141 0.11 9.56 0.52
CA LEU A 141 -0.82 10.62 0.93
C LEU A 141 -1.41 10.35 2.30
N THR A 142 -1.62 9.08 2.63
CA THR A 142 -2.17 8.65 3.91
C THR A 142 -1.07 8.05 4.76
N LEU A 143 -1.12 8.35 6.07
CA LEU A 143 -0.11 7.95 7.03
C LEU A 143 -0.79 7.30 8.23
N TYR A 144 -0.63 6.00 8.38
CA TYR A 144 -1.11 5.21 9.51
C TYR A 144 -0.04 4.18 9.91
N PRO A 145 0.41 4.15 11.18
CA PRO A 145 1.52 3.29 11.58
C PRO A 145 1.14 1.80 11.47
N TYR A 146 2.07 0.98 10.99
CA TYR A 146 1.89 -0.46 10.90
C TYR A 146 1.99 -1.13 12.28
N GLU A 147 1.21 -2.20 12.49
CA GLU A 147 1.21 -3.00 13.73
C GLU A 147 2.55 -3.72 13.94
N LYS A 148 3.37 -3.21 14.85
CA LYS A 148 4.73 -3.70 15.09
C LYS A 148 4.79 -5.17 15.50
N ASN A 149 3.80 -5.64 16.27
CA ASN A 149 3.75 -7.02 16.76
C ASN A 149 3.49 -8.04 15.63
N LEU A 150 3.07 -7.58 14.45
CA LEU A 150 2.83 -8.40 13.27
C LEU A 150 3.99 -8.35 12.26
N ILE A 151 5.09 -7.65 12.56
CA ILE A 151 6.23 -7.51 11.65
C ILE A 151 7.36 -8.45 12.07
N ASP A 152 7.75 -9.34 11.16
CA ASP A 152 8.97 -10.13 11.24
C ASP A 152 10.09 -9.40 10.52
N LEU A 153 11.01 -8.81 11.29
CA LEU A 153 12.12 -8.03 10.74
C LEU A 153 13.12 -8.88 9.96
N ASP A 154 13.21 -10.18 10.22
CA ASP A 154 14.14 -11.08 9.53
C ASP A 154 13.70 -11.36 8.08
N LEU A 155 12.41 -11.20 7.79
CA LEU A 155 11.88 -11.30 6.43
C LEU A 155 12.08 -10.03 5.60
N LEU A 156 12.44 -8.92 6.21
CA LEU A 156 12.59 -7.63 5.53
C LEU A 156 14.03 -7.40 5.10
N THR A 157 14.21 -6.86 3.91
CA THR A 157 15.50 -6.34 3.48
C THR A 157 15.85 -5.05 4.22
N ASP A 158 17.15 -4.69 4.27
CA ASP A 158 17.57 -3.44 4.91
C ASP A 158 16.93 -2.20 4.27
N VAL A 159 16.68 -2.24 2.96
CA VAL A 159 16.00 -1.16 2.25
C VAL A 159 14.55 -1.04 2.74
N GLN A 160 13.84 -2.15 2.90
CA GLN A 160 12.46 -2.16 3.43
C GLN A 160 12.41 -1.71 4.90
N LYS A 161 13.37 -2.13 5.73
CA LYS A 161 13.48 -1.67 7.13
C LYS A 161 13.70 -0.16 7.20
N LYS A 162 14.58 0.40 6.38
CA LYS A 162 14.82 1.85 6.30
C LYS A 162 13.55 2.60 5.84
N TRP A 163 12.84 2.05 4.87
CA TRP A 163 11.59 2.63 4.39
C TRP A 163 10.52 2.68 5.49
N ILE A 164 10.31 1.57 6.22
CA ILE A 164 9.34 1.50 7.34
C ILE A 164 9.70 2.53 8.43
N ASN A 165 10.97 2.61 8.80
CA ASN A 165 11.41 3.54 9.84
C ASN A 165 11.14 4.99 9.44
N ARG A 166 11.42 5.37 8.18
CA ARG A 166 11.09 6.67 7.65
C ARG A 166 9.58 6.91 7.63
N TYR A 167 8.82 5.95 7.13
CA TYR A 167 7.36 6.03 7.09
C TYR A 167 6.76 6.26 8.50
N HIS A 168 7.23 5.51 9.51
CA HIS A 168 6.77 5.69 10.89
C HIS A 168 7.19 7.05 11.47
N SER A 169 8.37 7.57 11.10
CA SER A 169 8.76 8.93 11.48
C SER A 169 7.84 9.99 10.88
N ASP A 170 7.49 9.82 9.60
CA ASP A 170 6.53 10.71 8.92
C ASP A 170 5.14 10.63 9.59
N CYS A 171 4.69 9.44 10.01
CA CYS A 171 3.44 9.28 10.78
C CYS A 171 3.47 10.05 12.11
N LEU A 172 4.58 9.99 12.84
CA LEU A 172 4.73 10.68 14.13
C LEU A 172 4.73 12.19 13.96
N LEU A 173 5.46 12.70 12.96
CA LEU A 173 5.48 14.15 12.68
C LEU A 173 4.08 14.65 12.32
N TYR A 174 3.37 13.95 11.45
CA TYR A 174 2.02 14.32 11.06
C TYR A 174 1.03 14.35 12.23
N THR A 175 1.14 13.42 13.18
CA THR A 175 0.26 13.40 14.36
C THR A 175 0.66 14.43 15.41
N SER A 176 1.94 14.80 15.54
CA SER A 176 2.37 15.87 16.44
C SER A 176 1.92 17.26 15.96
N ASP A 177 2.07 17.54 14.67
CA ASP A 177 1.64 18.81 14.09
C ASP A 177 0.11 19.02 14.21
N ALA A 178 -0.67 17.93 14.12
CA ALA A 178 -2.13 17.99 14.29
C ALA A 178 -2.59 18.18 15.76
N ALA A 179 -1.69 18.02 16.73
CA ALA A 179 -2.01 18.20 18.15
C ALA A 179 -1.76 19.65 18.64
N ASP A 180 -1.08 20.46 17.84
CA ASP A 180 -0.73 21.86 18.18
C ASP A 180 -1.71 22.87 17.55
N ASP A 181 -2.68 22.45 16.74
CA ASP A 181 -3.80 23.22 16.17
C ASP A 181 -5.10 22.97 16.99
#